data_642d3c8aefce211601586a4877a3fd66
#
_entry.id   642d3c8aefce211601586a4877a3fd66
#
_cell.length_a   1.000
_cell.length_b   1.000
_cell.length_c   1.000
_cell.angle_alpha   90.00
_cell.angle_beta   90.00
_cell.angle_gamma   90.00
#
_symmetry.space_group_name_H-M   'P 1'
#
loop_
_entity.id
_entity.type
_entity.pdbx_description
1 polymer ?
#
loop_
_entity_poly.entity_id
_entity_poly.type
_entity_poly.pdbx_seq_one_letter_code
_entity_poly.pdbx_strand_id
1 'polypeptide(L)'
;IFFHQQPILTVVEPDTMAIGAIEKMGNRTATSWQAVLSHFPKLRYVVSDLARGLIKGVQLSGNLLHQGDLFHFLREVGRTTQQLERRLGQVLKEETDAWDKWCAGQIYTPTLENTLAKADTLLVQMEQYYQAIERLSDAFWPMTDEGRLLTEKQAKLILAQVIQRLSPLGDALELANLVKQVRKAQTH
;
A
#
# COMPACT_ATOMS: atom_id res chain seq x y z
N ILE A 1 -1.93 19.16 1.25
CA ILE A 1 -1.42 20.35 1.97
C ILE A 1 -2.62 21.13 2.50
N PHE A 2 -2.47 21.74 3.69
CA PHE A 2 -3.51 22.57 4.31
C PHE A 2 -2.91 23.92 4.73
N PHE A 3 -3.69 24.98 4.55
CA PHE A 3 -3.36 26.30 5.04
C PHE A 3 -4.55 26.83 5.85
N HIS A 4 -4.35 27.14 7.13
CA HIS A 4 -5.43 27.50 8.06
C HIS A 4 -6.64 26.54 7.98
N GLN A 5 -6.38 25.22 8.06
CA GLN A 5 -7.37 24.14 7.98
C GLN A 5 -8.09 24.00 6.63
N GLN A 6 -7.79 24.83 5.63
CA GLN A 6 -8.36 24.70 4.30
C GLN A 6 -7.41 23.92 3.36
N PRO A 7 -7.94 23.00 2.54
CA PRO A 7 -7.12 22.26 1.60
C PRO A 7 -6.57 23.18 0.49
N ILE A 8 -5.31 22.97 0.16
CA ILE A 8 -4.69 23.55 -1.03
C ILE A 8 -4.59 22.44 -2.08
N LEU A 9 -5.18 22.66 -3.25
CA LEU A 9 -5.03 21.81 -4.42
C LEU A 9 -3.86 22.34 -5.24
N THR A 10 -2.92 21.46 -5.54
CA THR A 10 -1.73 21.80 -6.35
C THR A 10 -1.67 20.86 -7.55
N VAL A 11 -1.53 21.43 -8.73
CA VAL A 11 -1.27 20.70 -9.97
C VAL A 11 0.17 21.02 -10.41
N VAL A 12 0.95 19.98 -10.61
CA VAL A 12 2.36 20.08 -11.02
C VAL A 12 2.55 19.29 -12.32
N GLU A 13 3.23 19.89 -13.26
CA GLU A 13 3.67 19.23 -14.49
C GLU A 13 4.98 18.49 -14.18
N PRO A 14 5.05 17.14 -14.30
CA PRO A 14 6.17 16.38 -13.74
C PRO A 14 7.48 16.55 -14.54
N ASP A 15 7.43 16.78 -15.83
CA ASP A 15 8.63 16.86 -16.66
C ASP A 15 9.42 18.15 -16.40
N THR A 16 8.72 19.26 -16.19
CA THR A 16 9.33 20.59 -15.96
C THR A 16 9.28 21.02 -14.51
N MET A 17 8.56 20.28 -13.64
CA MET A 17 8.23 20.66 -12.26
C MET A 17 7.50 22.01 -12.17
N ALA A 18 6.91 22.45 -13.26
CA ALA A 18 6.14 23.70 -13.28
C ALA A 18 4.83 23.53 -12.47
N ILE A 19 4.54 24.52 -11.65
CA ILE A 19 3.28 24.57 -10.91
C ILE A 19 2.22 25.16 -11.82
N GLY A 20 1.29 24.30 -12.29
CA GLY A 20 0.18 24.69 -13.14
C GLY A 20 -0.94 25.39 -12.39
N ALA A 21 -1.22 24.99 -11.16
CA ALA A 21 -2.19 25.64 -10.29
C ALA A 21 -1.86 25.44 -8.82
N ILE A 22 -2.18 26.45 -8.02
CA ILE A 22 -2.27 26.38 -6.55
C ILE A 22 -3.59 27.06 -6.16
N GLU A 23 -4.54 26.26 -5.71
CA GLU A 23 -5.86 26.76 -5.38
C GLU A 23 -6.26 26.41 -3.94
N LYS A 24 -6.70 27.42 -3.21
CA LYS A 24 -7.28 27.26 -1.87
C LYS A 24 -8.76 26.93 -2.04
N MET A 25 -9.15 25.77 -1.57
CA MET A 25 -10.53 25.27 -1.73
C MET A 25 -11.24 25.15 -0.38
N GLY A 26 -12.57 25.23 -0.40
CA GLY A 26 -13.39 25.00 0.80
C GLY A 26 -13.41 23.52 1.23
N ASN A 27 -13.22 22.60 0.29
CA ASN A 27 -13.24 21.17 0.54
C ASN A 27 -12.44 20.41 -0.54
N ARG A 28 -12.30 19.08 -0.37
CA ARG A 28 -11.62 18.17 -1.29
C ARG A 28 -12.60 17.22 -2.01
N THR A 29 -13.74 17.74 -2.44
CA THR A 29 -14.76 16.96 -3.13
C THR A 29 -14.42 16.71 -4.59
N ALA A 30 -15.16 15.80 -5.22
CA ALA A 30 -15.00 15.50 -6.64
C ALA A 30 -15.26 16.74 -7.52
N THR A 31 -16.24 17.54 -7.17
CA THR A 31 -16.58 18.78 -7.91
C THR A 31 -15.48 19.84 -7.78
N SER A 32 -14.85 19.96 -6.61
CA SER A 32 -13.71 20.86 -6.44
C SER A 32 -12.54 20.45 -7.35
N TRP A 33 -12.22 19.16 -7.40
CA TRP A 33 -11.17 18.65 -8.28
C TRP A 33 -11.53 18.80 -9.76
N GLN A 34 -12.78 18.51 -10.14
CA GLN A 34 -13.25 18.72 -11.50
C GLN A 34 -13.09 20.17 -11.94
N ALA A 35 -13.46 21.14 -11.08
CA ALA A 35 -13.30 22.56 -11.37
C ALA A 35 -11.83 22.92 -11.65
N VAL A 36 -10.88 22.46 -10.81
CA VAL A 36 -9.46 22.72 -11.03
C VAL A 36 -8.96 22.05 -12.31
N LEU A 37 -9.33 20.80 -12.57
CA LEU A 37 -8.90 20.07 -13.77
C LEU A 37 -9.46 20.70 -15.06
N SER A 38 -10.62 21.34 -15.00
CA SER A 38 -11.23 22.02 -16.16
C SER A 38 -10.41 23.22 -16.67
N HIS A 39 -9.51 23.78 -15.85
CA HIS A 39 -8.60 24.83 -16.27
C HIS A 39 -7.49 24.33 -17.23
N PHE A 40 -7.37 23.01 -17.40
CA PHE A 40 -6.34 22.36 -18.22
C PHE A 40 -6.97 21.57 -19.39
N PRO A 41 -7.50 22.23 -20.44
CA PRO A 41 -8.25 21.56 -21.50
C PRO A 41 -7.40 20.58 -22.35
N LYS A 42 -6.07 20.67 -22.28
CA LYS A 42 -5.14 19.77 -22.97
C LYS A 42 -4.65 18.63 -22.08
N LEU A 43 -5.08 18.58 -20.81
CA LEU A 43 -4.71 17.53 -19.87
C LEU A 43 -5.21 16.17 -20.39
N ARG A 44 -4.33 15.18 -20.41
CA ARG A 44 -4.66 13.81 -20.84
C ARG A 44 -4.46 12.79 -19.72
N TYR A 45 -3.65 13.15 -18.75
CA TYR A 45 -3.14 12.22 -17.76
C TYR A 45 -2.99 12.88 -16.40
N VAL A 46 -3.40 12.20 -15.35
CA VAL A 46 -3.31 12.67 -13.96
C VAL A 46 -2.70 11.58 -13.10
N VAL A 47 -1.61 11.88 -12.41
CA VAL A 47 -1.06 11.04 -11.34
C VAL A 47 -1.47 11.62 -10.00
N SER A 48 -1.99 10.81 -9.11
CA SER A 48 -2.38 11.30 -7.79
C SER A 48 -2.38 10.25 -6.69
N ASP A 49 -2.45 10.72 -5.43
CA ASP A 49 -2.87 9.86 -4.35
C ASP A 49 -4.28 9.30 -4.65
N LEU A 50 -4.56 8.08 -4.28
CA LEU A 50 -5.85 7.42 -4.56
C LEU A 50 -6.99 7.95 -3.66
N ALA A 51 -7.02 9.26 -3.37
CA ALA A 51 -8.08 9.91 -2.61
C ALA A 51 -9.40 9.87 -3.37
N ARG A 52 -10.49 9.46 -2.69
CA ARG A 52 -11.81 9.26 -3.32
C ARG A 52 -12.33 10.48 -4.07
N GLY A 53 -12.14 11.69 -3.52
CA GLY A 53 -12.55 12.93 -4.14
C GLY A 53 -11.85 13.19 -5.46
N LEU A 54 -10.54 12.91 -5.52
CA LEU A 54 -9.73 13.12 -6.71
C LEU A 54 -10.03 12.08 -7.79
N ILE A 55 -10.14 10.79 -7.43
CA ILE A 55 -10.56 9.73 -8.38
C ILE A 55 -11.89 10.11 -9.05
N LYS A 56 -12.89 10.49 -8.25
CA LYS A 56 -14.19 10.93 -8.78
C LYS A 56 -14.09 12.23 -9.59
N GLY A 57 -13.25 13.18 -9.19
CA GLY A 57 -13.01 14.42 -9.91
C GLY A 57 -12.44 14.18 -11.31
N VAL A 58 -11.45 13.28 -11.42
CA VAL A 58 -10.88 12.85 -12.70
C VAL A 58 -11.95 12.16 -13.56
N GLN A 59 -12.74 11.25 -12.99
CA GLN A 59 -13.85 10.58 -13.71
C GLN A 59 -14.89 11.57 -14.24
N LEU A 60 -15.25 12.59 -13.46
CA LEU A 60 -16.19 13.65 -13.88
C LEU A 60 -15.59 14.57 -14.93
N SER A 61 -14.28 14.66 -15.04
CA SER A 61 -13.60 15.50 -16.03
C SER A 61 -13.50 14.85 -17.43
N GLY A 62 -14.07 13.65 -17.64
CA GLY A 62 -14.18 12.99 -18.93
C GLY A 62 -13.00 12.08 -19.27
N ASN A 63 -12.40 12.27 -20.45
CA ASN A 63 -11.40 11.32 -21.01
C ASN A 63 -10.00 11.46 -20.41
N LEU A 64 -9.86 11.73 -19.12
CA LEU A 64 -8.57 11.78 -18.46
C LEU A 64 -8.15 10.36 -18.02
N LEU A 65 -6.93 9.98 -18.36
CA LEU A 65 -6.30 8.80 -17.80
C LEU A 65 -5.84 9.12 -16.37
N HIS A 66 -6.18 8.25 -15.42
CA HIS A 66 -5.81 8.42 -14.03
C HIS A 66 -4.89 7.28 -13.59
N GLN A 67 -3.76 7.62 -13.03
CA GLN A 67 -2.83 6.68 -12.41
C GLN A 67 -2.67 7.01 -10.93
N GLY A 68 -2.68 5.97 -10.11
CA GLY A 68 -2.35 6.08 -8.69
C GLY A 68 -0.87 6.41 -8.48
N ASP A 69 -0.58 7.26 -7.51
CA ASP A 69 0.78 7.56 -7.10
C ASP A 69 1.41 6.34 -6.42
N LEU A 70 2.40 5.77 -7.08
CA LEU A 70 3.14 4.60 -6.62
C LEU A 70 3.84 4.87 -5.27
N PHE A 71 4.33 6.09 -5.04
CA PHE A 71 5.00 6.45 -3.79
C PHE A 71 4.07 6.30 -2.58
N HIS A 72 2.82 6.77 -2.68
CA HIS A 72 1.84 6.63 -1.62
C HIS A 72 1.48 5.17 -1.36
N PHE A 73 1.41 4.37 -2.41
CA PHE A 73 1.17 2.93 -2.29
C PHE A 73 2.34 2.22 -1.60
N LEU A 74 3.58 2.44 -2.06
CA LEU A 74 4.78 1.83 -1.47
C LEU A 74 4.99 2.27 -0.01
N ARG A 75 4.64 3.51 0.32
CA ARG A 75 4.67 4.00 1.71
C ARG A 75 3.72 3.23 2.62
N GLU A 76 2.54 2.86 2.12
CA GLU A 76 1.58 2.04 2.88
C GLU A 76 2.09 0.61 3.06
N VAL A 77 2.68 0.02 2.02
CA VAL A 77 3.38 -1.27 2.12
C VAL A 77 4.45 -1.20 3.21
N GLY A 78 5.34 -0.20 3.17
CA GLY A 78 6.41 -0.03 4.16
C GLY A 78 5.90 0.13 5.60
N ARG A 79 4.79 0.87 5.80
CA ARG A 79 4.15 1.00 7.12
C ARG A 79 3.63 -0.34 7.64
N THR A 80 2.95 -1.09 6.77
CA THR A 80 2.43 -2.42 7.13
C THR A 80 3.57 -3.36 7.48
N THR A 81 4.62 -3.41 6.67
CA THR A 81 5.82 -4.20 6.95
C THR A 81 6.42 -3.86 8.31
N GLN A 82 6.63 -2.57 8.59
CA GLN A 82 7.19 -2.13 9.87
C GLN A 82 6.31 -2.50 11.08
N GLN A 83 4.99 -2.47 10.94
CA GLN A 83 4.07 -2.91 12.00
C GLN A 83 4.20 -4.41 12.26
N LEU A 84 4.28 -5.21 11.19
CA LEU A 84 4.45 -6.66 11.30
C LEU A 84 5.80 -7.04 11.90
N GLU A 85 6.88 -6.37 11.51
CA GLU A 85 8.22 -6.58 12.07
C GLU A 85 8.27 -6.27 13.57
N ARG A 86 7.60 -5.19 14.00
CA ARG A 86 7.47 -4.88 15.44
C ARG A 86 6.72 -5.97 16.19
N ARG A 87 5.62 -6.47 15.61
CA ARG A 87 4.84 -7.58 16.20
C ARG A 87 5.68 -8.84 16.29
N LEU A 88 6.44 -9.18 15.24
CA LEU A 88 7.36 -10.31 15.25
C LEU A 88 8.41 -10.15 16.34
N GLY A 89 9.04 -8.98 16.46
CA GLY A 89 10.03 -8.69 17.50
C GLY A 89 9.45 -8.87 18.93
N GLN A 90 8.19 -8.49 19.14
CA GLN A 90 7.52 -8.71 20.42
C GLN A 90 7.30 -10.22 20.71
N VAL A 91 6.82 -10.98 19.73
CA VAL A 91 6.58 -12.42 19.88
C VAL A 91 7.87 -13.19 20.13
N LEU A 92 8.95 -12.85 19.41
CA LEU A 92 10.27 -13.47 19.64
C LEU A 92 10.85 -13.14 21.02
N LYS A 93 10.59 -11.93 21.53
CA LYS A 93 10.93 -11.59 22.90
C LYS A 93 10.12 -12.41 23.91
N GLU A 94 8.82 -12.56 23.71
CA GLU A 94 7.95 -13.40 24.56
C GLU A 94 8.42 -14.86 24.56
N GLU A 95 8.87 -15.37 23.42
CA GLU A 95 9.45 -16.69 23.29
C GLU A 95 10.72 -16.82 24.13
N THR A 96 11.66 -15.89 24.03
CA THR A 96 12.90 -15.87 24.82
C THR A 96 12.59 -15.82 26.32
N ASP A 97 11.69 -14.90 26.73
CA ASP A 97 11.26 -14.77 28.13
C ASP A 97 10.57 -16.05 28.65
N ALA A 98 9.85 -16.77 27.79
CA ALA A 98 9.20 -18.03 28.14
C ALA A 98 10.24 -19.16 28.35
N TRP A 99 11.24 -19.25 27.51
CA TRP A 99 12.36 -20.17 27.66
C TRP A 99 13.09 -19.95 29.01
N ASP A 100 13.44 -18.71 29.32
CA ASP A 100 14.13 -18.35 30.57
C ASP A 100 13.30 -18.74 31.79
N LYS A 101 11.99 -18.43 31.78
CA LYS A 101 11.07 -18.81 32.86
C LYS A 101 10.90 -20.32 33.00
N TRP A 102 10.87 -21.05 31.90
CA TRP A 102 10.77 -22.50 31.91
C TRP A 102 12.04 -23.14 32.49
N CYS A 103 13.21 -22.65 32.07
CA CYS A 103 14.50 -23.09 32.66
C CYS A 103 14.58 -22.79 34.17
N ALA A 104 13.98 -21.70 34.62
CA ALA A 104 13.90 -21.36 36.05
C ALA A 104 12.80 -22.11 36.82
N GLY A 105 12.03 -22.99 36.18
CA GLY A 105 10.93 -23.73 36.79
C GLY A 105 9.71 -22.87 37.13
N GLN A 106 9.57 -21.69 36.51
CA GLN A 106 8.50 -20.71 36.78
C GLN A 106 7.24 -20.93 35.95
N ILE A 107 7.33 -21.62 34.82
CA ILE A 107 6.19 -21.98 34.01
C ILE A 107 6.18 -23.46 33.62
N TYR A 108 5.01 -23.97 33.25
CA TYR A 108 4.83 -25.35 32.82
C TYR A 108 5.15 -25.53 31.34
N THR A 109 5.58 -26.74 30.95
CA THR A 109 5.87 -27.12 29.57
C THR A 109 4.78 -26.76 28.56
N PRO A 110 3.47 -27.00 28.80
CA PRO A 110 2.43 -26.61 27.87
C PRO A 110 2.35 -25.10 27.61
N THR A 111 2.72 -24.28 28.59
CA THR A 111 2.76 -22.81 28.41
C THR A 111 3.91 -22.41 27.48
N LEU A 112 5.07 -23.01 27.63
CA LEU A 112 6.19 -22.82 26.72
C LEU A 112 5.82 -23.25 25.30
N GLU A 113 5.31 -24.48 25.13
CA GLU A 113 4.92 -25.04 23.82
C GLU A 113 3.91 -24.13 23.11
N ASN A 114 2.92 -23.59 23.80
CA ASN A 114 1.98 -22.64 23.22
C ASN A 114 2.65 -21.33 22.75
N THR A 115 3.65 -20.85 23.49
CA THR A 115 4.38 -19.63 23.10
C THR A 115 5.24 -19.89 21.86
N LEU A 116 5.94 -21.03 21.83
CA LEU A 116 6.72 -21.46 20.66
C LEU A 116 5.83 -21.62 19.43
N ALA A 117 4.70 -22.30 19.54
CA ALA A 117 3.77 -22.51 18.44
C ALA A 117 3.22 -21.19 17.87
N LYS A 118 3.01 -20.17 18.71
CA LYS A 118 2.63 -18.81 18.24
C LYS A 118 3.77 -18.14 17.47
N ALA A 119 5.01 -18.25 17.95
CA ALA A 119 6.17 -17.69 17.29
C ALA A 119 6.39 -18.34 15.92
N ASP A 120 6.36 -19.68 15.85
CA ASP A 120 6.48 -20.44 14.61
C ASP A 120 5.39 -20.08 13.60
N THR A 121 4.14 -19.98 14.08
CA THR A 121 3.02 -19.60 13.23
C THR A 121 3.22 -18.21 12.61
N LEU A 122 3.64 -17.24 13.43
CA LEU A 122 3.87 -15.87 12.94
C LEU A 122 5.07 -15.81 11.99
N LEU A 123 6.13 -16.56 12.25
CA LEU A 123 7.30 -16.64 11.35
C LEU A 123 6.89 -17.16 9.97
N VAL A 124 6.13 -18.25 9.90
CA VAL A 124 5.61 -18.78 8.64
C VAL A 124 4.72 -17.77 7.91
N GLN A 125 3.85 -17.07 8.63
CA GLN A 125 3.01 -16.02 8.04
C GLN A 125 3.83 -14.83 7.52
N MET A 126 4.87 -14.44 8.23
CA MET A 126 5.80 -13.38 7.81
C MET A 126 6.58 -13.77 6.56
N GLU A 127 7.06 -15.00 6.47
CA GLU A 127 7.71 -15.54 5.27
C GLU A 127 6.78 -15.43 4.05
N GLN A 128 5.54 -15.89 4.18
CA GLN A 128 4.54 -15.80 3.12
C GLN A 128 4.22 -14.34 2.75
N TYR A 129 4.18 -13.45 3.73
CA TYR A 129 4.00 -12.01 3.51
C TYR A 129 5.17 -11.43 2.70
N TYR A 130 6.41 -11.69 3.08
CA TYR A 130 7.59 -11.19 2.37
C TYR A 130 7.64 -11.68 0.93
N GLN A 131 7.36 -12.97 0.68
CA GLN A 131 7.26 -13.51 -0.67
C GLN A 131 6.17 -12.80 -1.51
N ALA A 132 5.06 -12.43 -0.89
CA ALA A 132 4.02 -11.67 -1.58
C ALA A 132 4.45 -10.22 -1.88
N ILE A 133 5.19 -9.57 -0.96
CA ILE A 133 5.69 -8.20 -1.17
C ILE A 133 6.83 -8.16 -2.19
N GLU A 134 7.72 -9.15 -2.19
CA GLU A 134 8.73 -9.31 -3.24
C GLU A 134 8.05 -9.41 -4.62
N ARG A 135 7.05 -10.28 -4.74
CA ARG A 135 6.28 -10.41 -5.98
C ARG A 135 5.51 -9.14 -6.33
N LEU A 136 5.10 -8.35 -5.33
CA LEU A 136 4.44 -7.06 -5.55
C LEU A 136 5.39 -6.06 -6.23
N SER A 137 6.68 -6.06 -5.89
CA SER A 137 7.65 -5.17 -6.50
C SER A 137 7.80 -5.43 -8.00
N ASP A 138 7.69 -6.69 -8.45
CA ASP A 138 7.76 -7.05 -9.86
C ASP A 138 6.64 -6.40 -10.68
N ALA A 139 5.47 -6.16 -10.09
CA ALA A 139 4.34 -5.53 -10.79
C ALA A 139 4.59 -4.05 -11.14
N PHE A 140 5.51 -3.41 -10.43
CA PHE A 140 5.85 -1.99 -10.61
C PHE A 140 7.23 -1.79 -11.24
N TRP A 141 7.98 -2.85 -11.46
CA TRP A 141 9.24 -2.78 -12.18
C TRP A 141 8.96 -2.67 -13.69
N PRO A 142 9.55 -1.69 -14.41
CA PRO A 142 9.18 -1.43 -15.79
C PRO A 142 9.65 -2.52 -16.76
N MET A 143 10.55 -3.39 -16.33
CA MET A 143 11.15 -4.43 -17.19
C MET A 143 11.02 -5.80 -16.56
N THR A 144 10.80 -6.82 -17.38
CA THR A 144 10.89 -8.23 -16.97
C THR A 144 12.35 -8.66 -16.83
N ASP A 145 12.60 -9.81 -16.22
CA ASP A 145 13.94 -10.39 -16.07
C ASP A 145 14.63 -10.63 -17.43
N GLU A 146 13.84 -10.83 -18.51
CA GLU A 146 14.35 -10.96 -19.89
C GLU A 146 14.64 -9.61 -20.58
N GLY A 147 14.55 -8.51 -19.85
CA GLY A 147 14.80 -7.15 -20.36
C GLY A 147 13.71 -6.60 -21.28
N ARG A 148 12.49 -7.13 -21.23
CA ARG A 148 11.33 -6.64 -21.97
C ARG A 148 10.51 -5.69 -21.11
N LEU A 149 9.83 -4.73 -21.73
CA LEU A 149 8.89 -3.86 -21.01
C LEU A 149 7.74 -4.69 -20.45
N LEU A 150 7.43 -4.46 -19.18
CA LEU A 150 6.28 -5.06 -18.52
C LEU A 150 5.00 -4.49 -19.11
N THR A 151 4.14 -5.37 -19.61
CA THR A 151 2.82 -4.96 -20.12
C THR A 151 1.81 -4.79 -19.00
N GLU A 152 0.80 -3.95 -19.21
CA GLU A 152 -0.32 -3.77 -18.27
C GLU A 152 -0.98 -5.12 -17.89
N LYS A 153 -1.17 -6.00 -18.88
CA LYS A 153 -1.74 -7.33 -18.65
C LYS A 153 -0.89 -8.18 -17.72
N GLN A 154 0.44 -8.15 -17.88
CA GLN A 154 1.38 -8.85 -17.02
C GLN A 154 1.39 -8.26 -15.59
N ALA A 155 1.42 -6.92 -15.47
CA ALA A 155 1.33 -6.25 -14.18
C ALA A 155 0.04 -6.62 -13.43
N LYS A 156 -1.11 -6.58 -14.11
CA LYS A 156 -2.41 -6.98 -13.53
C LYS A 156 -2.43 -8.45 -13.11
N LEU A 157 -1.79 -9.34 -13.85
CA LEU A 157 -1.67 -10.75 -13.48
C LEU A 157 -0.81 -10.93 -12.21
N ILE A 158 0.32 -10.23 -12.13
CA ILE A 158 1.18 -10.25 -10.93
C ILE A 158 0.39 -9.74 -9.72
N LEU A 159 -0.32 -8.61 -9.84
CA LEU A 159 -1.15 -8.07 -8.75
C LEU A 159 -2.24 -9.05 -8.32
N ALA A 160 -2.86 -9.79 -9.25
CA ALA A 160 -3.82 -10.84 -8.92
C ALA A 160 -3.19 -11.97 -8.08
N GLN A 161 -1.98 -12.40 -8.44
CA GLN A 161 -1.23 -13.41 -7.68
C GLN A 161 -0.88 -12.91 -6.27
N VAL A 162 -0.48 -11.64 -6.13
CA VAL A 162 -0.21 -11.01 -4.83
C VAL A 162 -1.47 -10.98 -3.96
N ILE A 163 -2.61 -10.58 -4.52
CA ILE A 163 -3.90 -10.59 -3.81
C ILE A 163 -4.23 -12.00 -3.33
N GLN A 164 -4.05 -13.01 -4.18
CA GLN A 164 -4.30 -14.40 -3.84
C GLN A 164 -3.42 -14.89 -2.68
N ARG A 165 -2.15 -14.46 -2.61
CA ARG A 165 -1.22 -14.79 -1.51
C ARG A 165 -1.51 -14.03 -0.23
N LEU A 166 -1.84 -12.74 -0.31
CA LEU A 166 -2.11 -11.91 0.87
C LEU A 166 -3.48 -12.16 1.49
N SER A 167 -4.49 -12.59 0.70
CA SER A 167 -5.86 -12.75 1.21
C SER A 167 -5.98 -13.77 2.35
N PRO A 168 -5.33 -14.95 2.32
CA PRO A 168 -5.36 -15.90 3.43
C PRO A 168 -4.71 -15.38 4.71
N LEU A 169 -3.75 -14.43 4.59
CA LEU A 169 -3.06 -13.80 5.70
C LEU A 169 -3.84 -12.60 6.26
N GLY A 170 -4.91 -12.21 5.59
CA GLY A 170 -5.65 -10.96 5.82
C GLY A 170 -6.08 -10.76 7.25
N ASP A 171 -6.71 -11.76 7.86
CA ASP A 171 -7.21 -11.70 9.24
C ASP A 171 -6.08 -11.89 10.25
N ALA A 172 -5.18 -12.84 10.03
CA ALA A 172 -4.09 -13.16 10.96
C ALA A 172 -3.07 -12.02 11.11
N LEU A 173 -2.77 -11.30 10.03
CA LEU A 173 -1.81 -10.21 9.97
C LEU A 173 -2.47 -8.82 9.82
N GLU A 174 -3.78 -8.72 9.88
CA GLU A 174 -4.53 -7.45 9.75
C GLU A 174 -4.26 -6.71 8.41
N LEU A 175 -4.11 -7.47 7.31
CA LEU A 175 -3.74 -6.95 6.00
C LEU A 175 -4.91 -6.40 5.16
N ALA A 176 -6.11 -6.29 5.70
CA ALA A 176 -7.31 -5.90 4.95
C ALA A 176 -7.13 -4.60 4.15
N ASN A 177 -6.47 -3.61 4.75
CA ASN A 177 -6.17 -2.34 4.07
C ASN A 177 -5.17 -2.51 2.94
N LEU A 178 -4.09 -3.26 3.15
CA LEU A 178 -3.08 -3.52 2.11
C LEU A 178 -3.71 -4.27 0.93
N VAL A 179 -4.43 -5.35 1.18
CA VAL A 179 -5.15 -6.12 0.14
C VAL A 179 -6.09 -5.22 -0.65
N LYS A 180 -6.81 -4.30 0.02
CA LYS A 180 -7.67 -3.32 -0.63
C LYS A 180 -6.89 -2.35 -1.52
N GLN A 181 -5.71 -1.90 -1.10
CA GLN A 181 -4.87 -1.02 -1.91
C GLN A 181 -4.32 -1.76 -3.15
N VAL A 182 -3.86 -3.01 -2.99
CA VAL A 182 -3.40 -3.84 -4.11
C VAL A 182 -4.54 -4.07 -5.12
N ARG A 183 -5.76 -4.35 -4.66
CA ARG A 183 -6.94 -4.46 -5.55
C ARG A 183 -7.22 -3.18 -6.31
N LYS A 184 -7.08 -2.02 -5.66
CA LYS A 184 -7.23 -0.73 -6.36
C LYS A 184 -6.15 -0.54 -7.43
N ALA A 185 -4.89 -0.85 -7.12
CA ALA A 185 -3.80 -0.76 -8.10
C ALA A 185 -4.03 -1.69 -9.30
N GLN A 186 -4.66 -2.84 -9.11
CA GLN A 186 -5.00 -3.77 -10.20
C GLN A 186 -6.07 -3.22 -11.15
N THR A 187 -6.97 -2.36 -10.67
CA THR A 187 -8.09 -1.83 -11.45
C THR A 187 -7.79 -0.53 -12.19
N HIS A 188 -6.69 0.10 -11.87
CA HIS A 188 -6.22 1.35 -12.48
C HIS A 188 -4.91 1.15 -13.24
#